data_5cc511ac606e333029721f8e1e774038
#
_entry.id   5cc511ac606e333029721f8e1e774038
#
_cell.length_a   1.000
_cell.length_b   1.000
_cell.length_c   1.000
_cell.angle_alpha   90.00
_cell.angle_beta   90.00
_cell.angle_gamma   90.00
#
_symmetry.space_group_name_H-M   'P 1'
#
loop_
_entity.id
_entity.type
_entity.pdbx_description
1 polymer ?
#
loop_
_entity_poly.entity_id
_entity_poly.type
_entity_poly.pdbx_seq_one_letter_code
_entity_poly.pdbx_strand_id
1 'polypeptide(L)'
;EKNNYLHKFISPDRNLLISTFVLITFFILTSQHILKIHNKFFKLKNIKNLKTNYINLINLDDEHFLDEKTIKLLNYYKDISKNEKCIENFTDDVAIPYLLKKPSCTKYYNIHLASAIKLQKNHIKKLIMTKPKYILYKSPQYKVDELETSERLKIVNSYIISNYKLHKKFDGYEILKK
;
A
#
# COMPACT_ATOMS: atom_id res chain seq x y z
N GLU A 1 3.80 3.89 -66.93
CA GLU A 1 4.99 4.09 -66.02
C GLU A 1 4.61 4.53 -64.59
N LYS A 2 3.44 4.20 -64.06
CA LYS A 2 3.04 4.70 -62.70
C LYS A 2 2.82 3.59 -61.63
N ASN A 3 3.14 2.32 -61.89
CA ASN A 3 2.79 1.26 -60.96
C ASN A 3 3.96 0.51 -60.28
N ASN A 4 5.20 0.94 -60.47
CA ASN A 4 6.37 0.20 -59.93
C ASN A 4 6.93 0.74 -58.59
N TYR A 5 6.33 1.79 -58.00
CA TYR A 5 6.85 2.36 -56.74
C TYR A 5 6.22 1.75 -55.49
N LEU A 6 5.06 1.12 -55.58
CA LEU A 6 4.39 0.55 -54.42
C LEU A 6 4.86 -0.86 -54.03
N HIS A 7 5.44 -1.60 -54.96
CA HIS A 7 5.95 -2.95 -54.68
C HIS A 7 7.30 -3.01 -53.97
N LYS A 8 8.03 -1.90 -53.92
CA LYS A 8 9.34 -1.83 -53.26
C LYS A 8 9.27 -1.56 -51.74
N PHE A 9 8.09 -1.22 -51.24
CA PHE A 9 7.89 -0.89 -49.81
C PHE A 9 7.36 -2.04 -48.93
N ILE A 10 7.04 -3.19 -49.54
CA ILE A 10 6.32 -4.26 -48.80
C ILE A 10 7.04 -5.62 -48.90
N SER A 11 8.31 -5.70 -49.14
CA SER A 11 9.08 -6.89 -48.83
C SER A 11 9.86 -6.64 -47.54
N PRO A 12 9.36 -6.99 -46.38
CA PRO A 12 10.16 -6.91 -45.16
C PRO A 12 11.39 -7.79 -45.40
N ASP A 13 12.56 -7.22 -45.18
CA ASP A 13 13.83 -7.94 -45.28
C ASP A 13 13.69 -9.20 -44.44
N ARG A 14 13.80 -10.38 -45.06
CA ARG A 14 13.61 -11.68 -44.38
C ARG A 14 14.51 -11.80 -43.18
N ASN A 15 15.67 -11.16 -43.18
CA ASN A 15 16.59 -11.12 -42.06
C ASN A 15 16.05 -10.27 -40.91
N LEU A 16 15.37 -9.17 -41.23
CA LEU A 16 14.70 -8.32 -40.22
C LEU A 16 13.56 -9.08 -39.53
N LEU A 17 12.73 -9.82 -40.27
CA LEU A 17 11.65 -10.66 -39.71
C LEU A 17 12.19 -11.74 -38.81
N ILE A 18 13.25 -12.45 -39.25
CA ILE A 18 13.88 -13.50 -38.44
C ILE A 18 14.49 -12.91 -37.17
N SER A 19 15.21 -11.78 -37.27
CA SER A 19 15.80 -11.09 -36.11
C SER A 19 14.74 -10.64 -35.12
N THR A 20 13.64 -10.06 -35.60
CA THR A 20 12.53 -9.62 -34.75
C THR A 20 11.85 -10.82 -34.04
N PHE A 21 11.65 -11.91 -34.77
CA PHE A 21 11.08 -13.12 -34.18
C PHE A 21 11.99 -13.73 -33.10
N VAL A 22 13.30 -13.79 -33.34
CA VAL A 22 14.28 -14.26 -32.34
C VAL A 22 14.30 -13.37 -31.11
N LEU A 23 14.27 -12.03 -31.28
CA LEU A 23 14.20 -11.08 -30.17
C LEU A 23 12.92 -11.25 -29.32
N ILE A 24 11.77 -11.38 -29.97
CA ILE A 24 10.49 -11.60 -29.27
C ILE A 24 10.51 -12.93 -28.51
N THR A 25 11.01 -13.98 -29.14
CA THR A 25 11.10 -15.32 -28.50
C THR A 25 12.05 -15.29 -27.31
N PHE A 26 13.21 -14.63 -27.45
CA PHE A 26 14.17 -14.44 -26.35
C PHE A 26 13.57 -13.63 -25.21
N PHE A 27 12.84 -12.55 -25.52
CA PHE A 27 12.15 -11.73 -24.51
C PHE A 27 11.08 -12.51 -23.76
N ILE A 28 10.30 -13.34 -24.45
CA ILE A 28 9.29 -14.21 -23.83
C ILE A 28 9.95 -15.24 -22.91
N LEU A 29 11.03 -15.90 -23.36
CA LEU A 29 11.74 -16.90 -22.57
C LEU A 29 12.41 -16.29 -21.32
N THR A 30 13.04 -15.14 -21.47
CA THR A 30 13.70 -14.46 -20.34
C THR A 30 12.69 -13.85 -19.36
N SER A 31 11.57 -13.32 -19.84
CA SER A 31 10.51 -12.78 -18.97
C SER A 31 9.88 -13.87 -18.10
N GLN A 32 9.71 -15.08 -18.62
CA GLN A 32 9.23 -16.22 -17.82
C GLN A 32 10.19 -16.61 -16.69
N HIS A 33 11.51 -16.46 -16.93
CA HIS A 33 12.52 -16.79 -15.92
C HIS A 33 12.68 -15.67 -14.86
N ILE A 34 12.66 -14.41 -15.28
CA ILE A 34 12.87 -13.26 -14.40
C ILE A 34 11.65 -13.01 -13.50
N LEU A 35 10.44 -13.15 -14.04
CA LEU A 35 9.22 -12.82 -13.28
C LEU A 35 8.68 -13.99 -12.46
N LYS A 36 9.29 -15.19 -12.49
CA LYS A 36 8.73 -16.41 -11.84
C LYS A 36 7.23 -16.55 -12.10
N ILE A 37 6.79 -16.16 -13.30
CA ILE A 37 5.39 -16.24 -13.70
C ILE A 37 5.11 -17.74 -13.91
N HIS A 38 4.71 -18.39 -12.84
CA HIS A 38 4.29 -19.77 -12.85
C HIS A 38 3.14 -19.94 -13.86
N ASN A 39 3.14 -21.08 -14.57
CA ASN A 39 2.16 -21.55 -15.56
C ASN A 39 0.66 -21.39 -15.19
N LYS A 40 0.35 -20.91 -13.99
CA LYS A 40 -1.02 -20.62 -13.55
C LYS A 40 -1.63 -19.37 -14.23
N PHE A 41 -0.82 -18.41 -14.67
CA PHE A 41 -1.34 -17.16 -15.25
C PHE A 41 -1.77 -17.30 -16.72
N PHE A 42 -1.13 -18.16 -17.49
CA PHE A 42 -1.39 -18.30 -18.93
C PHE A 42 -2.34 -19.46 -19.32
N LYS A 43 -3.11 -20.00 -18.38
CA LYS A 43 -4.21 -20.88 -18.78
C LYS A 43 -5.28 -20.02 -19.47
N LEU A 44 -5.51 -20.24 -20.77
CA LEU A 44 -6.57 -19.59 -21.58
C LEU A 44 -7.94 -19.61 -20.88
N LYS A 45 -8.19 -20.62 -20.05
CA LYS A 45 -9.38 -20.73 -19.18
C LYS A 45 -9.48 -19.57 -18.17
N ASN A 46 -8.35 -19.03 -17.69
CA ASN A 46 -8.35 -17.93 -16.74
C ASN A 46 -8.67 -16.60 -17.44
N ILE A 47 -8.30 -16.45 -18.72
CA ILE A 47 -8.58 -15.25 -19.51
C ILE A 47 -10.08 -15.13 -19.81
N LYS A 48 -10.77 -16.23 -20.11
CA LYS A 48 -12.23 -16.22 -20.34
C LYS A 48 -13.01 -15.70 -19.13
N ASN A 49 -12.52 -15.99 -17.93
CA ASN A 49 -13.18 -15.59 -16.69
C ASN A 49 -12.65 -14.26 -16.12
N LEU A 50 -11.66 -13.63 -16.78
CA LEU A 50 -11.01 -12.43 -16.26
C LEU A 50 -12.01 -11.29 -16.03
N LYS A 51 -12.93 -11.06 -16.99
CA LYS A 51 -13.97 -10.04 -16.86
C LYS A 51 -14.93 -10.34 -15.71
N THR A 52 -15.38 -11.59 -15.60
CA THR A 52 -16.28 -12.02 -14.51
C THR A 52 -15.59 -11.94 -13.17
N ASN A 53 -14.34 -12.41 -13.07
CA ASN A 53 -13.55 -12.33 -11.86
C ASN A 53 -13.27 -10.88 -11.46
N TYR A 54 -12.98 -10.00 -12.43
CA TYR A 54 -12.78 -8.58 -12.16
C TYR A 54 -14.05 -7.92 -11.62
N ILE A 55 -15.21 -8.18 -12.26
CA ILE A 55 -16.52 -7.64 -11.80
C ILE A 55 -16.84 -8.16 -10.39
N ASN A 56 -16.57 -9.44 -10.12
CA ASN A 56 -16.77 -10.00 -8.79
C ASN A 56 -15.86 -9.32 -7.75
N LEU A 57 -14.57 -9.11 -8.08
CA LEU A 57 -13.61 -8.47 -7.18
C LEU A 57 -13.98 -7.02 -6.83
N ILE A 58 -14.44 -6.22 -7.80
CA ILE A 58 -14.80 -4.81 -7.55
C ILE A 58 -16.11 -4.66 -6.76
N ASN A 59 -16.91 -5.72 -6.68
CA ASN A 59 -18.16 -5.73 -5.91
C ASN A 59 -17.96 -6.32 -4.49
N LEU A 60 -16.75 -6.75 -4.14
CA LEU A 60 -16.46 -7.22 -2.78
C LEU A 60 -16.22 -6.03 -1.86
N ASP A 61 -16.75 -6.10 -0.67
CA ASP A 61 -16.45 -5.13 0.40
C ASP A 61 -14.98 -5.22 0.80
N ASP A 62 -14.41 -4.09 1.24
CA ASP A 62 -13.02 -4.00 1.68
C ASP A 62 -12.68 -5.06 2.75
N GLU A 63 -13.63 -5.42 3.60
CA GLU A 63 -13.48 -6.44 4.64
C GLU A 63 -13.14 -7.84 4.10
N HIS A 64 -13.54 -8.13 2.86
CA HIS A 64 -13.23 -9.41 2.22
C HIS A 64 -11.73 -9.63 1.97
N PHE A 65 -10.96 -8.56 1.90
CA PHE A 65 -9.51 -8.58 1.66
C PHE A 65 -8.69 -8.51 2.94
N LEU A 66 -9.35 -8.39 4.10
CA LEU A 66 -8.69 -8.26 5.40
C LEU A 66 -8.72 -9.58 6.16
N ASP A 67 -7.70 -9.79 6.97
CA ASP A 67 -7.71 -10.88 7.93
C ASP A 67 -8.66 -10.58 9.10
N GLU A 68 -9.11 -11.63 9.79
CA GLU A 68 -10.04 -11.53 10.90
C GLU A 68 -9.53 -10.64 12.06
N LYS A 69 -8.20 -10.61 12.27
CA LYS A 69 -7.57 -9.81 13.32
C LYS A 69 -7.64 -8.32 12.99
N THR A 70 -7.36 -7.97 11.74
CA THR A 70 -7.47 -6.60 11.23
C THR A 70 -8.94 -6.13 11.27
N ILE A 71 -9.89 -6.98 10.89
CA ILE A 71 -11.32 -6.66 10.99
C ILE A 71 -11.72 -6.37 12.45
N LYS A 72 -11.32 -7.21 13.40
CA LYS A 72 -11.59 -6.98 14.83
C LYS A 72 -10.99 -5.66 15.34
N LEU A 73 -9.75 -5.34 14.94
CA LEU A 73 -9.11 -4.08 15.26
C LEU A 73 -9.90 -2.90 14.71
N LEU A 74 -10.22 -2.92 13.40
CA LEU A 74 -10.92 -1.83 12.73
C LEU A 74 -12.31 -1.59 13.33
N ASN A 75 -13.08 -2.64 13.59
CA ASN A 75 -14.40 -2.53 14.19
C ASN A 75 -14.31 -1.90 15.59
N TYR A 76 -13.37 -2.36 16.41
CA TYR A 76 -13.16 -1.76 17.71
C TYR A 76 -12.72 -0.31 17.65
N TYR A 77 -11.74 0.00 16.75
CA TYR A 77 -11.22 1.36 16.62
C TYR A 77 -12.25 2.33 16.04
N LYS A 78 -13.07 1.86 15.09
CA LYS A 78 -14.21 2.59 14.55
C LYS A 78 -15.22 2.98 15.63
N ASP A 79 -15.49 2.04 16.53
CA ASP A 79 -16.47 2.21 17.61
C ASP A 79 -16.00 3.25 18.63
N ILE A 80 -14.79 3.10 19.17
CA ILE A 80 -14.25 4.04 20.16
C ILE A 80 -13.95 5.43 19.58
N SER A 81 -13.66 5.52 18.29
CA SER A 81 -13.36 6.77 17.59
C SER A 81 -14.59 7.41 16.92
N LYS A 82 -15.81 6.87 17.11
CA LYS A 82 -17.02 7.31 16.42
C LYS A 82 -17.22 8.83 16.45
N ASN A 83 -16.99 9.44 17.60
CA ASN A 83 -17.18 10.88 17.83
C ASN A 83 -15.91 11.72 17.55
N GLU A 84 -14.82 11.08 17.14
CA GLU A 84 -13.59 11.81 16.82
C GLU A 84 -13.65 12.37 15.39
N LYS A 85 -13.23 13.61 15.20
CA LYS A 85 -13.19 14.27 13.87
C LYS A 85 -12.11 13.70 12.95
N CYS A 86 -11.06 13.18 13.53
CA CYS A 86 -9.91 12.59 12.83
C CYS A 86 -9.32 11.47 13.68
N ILE A 87 -8.52 10.62 13.07
CA ILE A 87 -7.74 9.58 13.74
C ILE A 87 -6.26 9.83 13.54
N GLU A 88 -5.45 9.42 14.51
CA GLU A 88 -4.01 9.41 14.34
C GLU A 88 -3.52 7.99 14.20
N ASN A 89 -2.82 7.75 13.10
CA ASN A 89 -2.25 6.46 12.78
C ASN A 89 -0.72 6.55 12.85
N PHE A 90 -0.14 6.06 13.95
CA PHE A 90 1.30 5.97 14.14
C PHE A 90 1.80 4.57 13.80
N THR A 91 1.35 4.05 12.65
CA THR A 91 1.81 2.78 12.07
C THR A 91 2.24 3.00 10.63
N ASP A 92 2.87 2.02 10.03
CA ASP A 92 3.19 1.98 8.60
C ASP A 92 2.00 1.58 7.72
N ASP A 93 0.86 1.26 8.32
CA ASP A 93 -0.32 0.78 7.64
C ASP A 93 -1.19 1.94 7.14
N VAL A 94 -0.90 2.39 5.93
CA VAL A 94 -1.53 3.57 5.31
C VAL A 94 -3.01 3.37 4.95
N ALA A 95 -3.49 2.12 4.88
CA ALA A 95 -4.87 1.81 4.55
C ALA A 95 -5.86 2.11 5.69
N ILE A 96 -5.39 2.13 6.94
CA ILE A 96 -6.26 2.27 8.12
C ILE A 96 -7.15 3.51 8.10
N PRO A 97 -6.66 4.73 7.82
CA PRO A 97 -7.53 5.91 7.73
C PRO A 97 -8.61 5.77 6.66
N TYR A 98 -8.29 5.16 5.52
CA TYR A 98 -9.24 4.90 4.44
C TYR A 98 -10.32 3.90 4.89
N LEU A 99 -9.92 2.76 5.48
CA LEU A 99 -10.85 1.73 5.95
C LEU A 99 -11.78 2.24 7.06
N LEU A 100 -11.28 3.14 7.90
CA LEU A 100 -12.08 3.80 8.94
C LEU A 100 -12.94 4.95 8.41
N LYS A 101 -12.77 5.35 7.14
CA LYS A 101 -13.44 6.49 6.50
C LYS A 101 -13.30 7.79 7.31
N LYS A 102 -12.10 8.00 7.85
CA LYS A 102 -11.75 9.18 8.67
C LYS A 102 -10.44 9.80 8.21
N PRO A 103 -10.34 11.12 8.20
CA PRO A 103 -9.09 11.79 7.88
C PRO A 103 -8.05 11.57 9.00
N SER A 104 -6.77 11.62 8.62
CA SER A 104 -5.69 11.69 9.61
C SER A 104 -5.73 13.03 10.37
N CYS A 105 -5.43 13.03 11.66
CA CYS A 105 -5.31 14.24 12.49
C CYS A 105 -4.12 15.11 12.11
N THR A 106 -3.15 14.52 11.41
CA THR A 106 -2.01 15.22 10.83
C THR A 106 -2.08 15.10 9.31
N LYS A 107 -1.19 15.79 8.60
CA LYS A 107 -1.08 15.63 7.15
C LYS A 107 -0.34 14.35 6.72
N TYR A 108 0.18 13.60 7.68
CA TYR A 108 1.01 12.43 7.43
C TYR A 108 0.16 11.16 7.52
N TYR A 109 -0.40 10.73 6.40
CA TYR A 109 -1.06 9.42 6.28
C TYR A 109 -0.03 8.27 6.28
N ASN A 110 1.20 8.54 5.83
CA ASN A 110 2.35 7.68 5.98
C ASN A 110 3.35 8.38 6.90
N ILE A 111 3.54 7.82 8.08
CA ILE A 111 4.35 8.40 9.14
C ILE A 111 5.83 8.55 8.76
N HIS A 112 6.36 7.68 7.89
CA HIS A 112 7.75 7.75 7.44
C HIS A 112 8.07 9.03 6.65
N LEU A 113 7.06 9.69 6.07
CA LEU A 113 7.22 10.99 5.43
C LEU A 113 7.62 12.09 6.41
N ALA A 114 7.46 11.87 7.71
CA ALA A 114 7.83 12.82 8.77
C ALA A 114 9.24 12.59 9.37
N SER A 115 10.11 11.83 8.71
CA SER A 115 11.42 11.44 9.26
C SER A 115 12.36 12.61 9.58
N ALA A 116 12.36 13.69 8.79
CA ALA A 116 13.21 14.85 9.07
C ALA A 116 12.79 15.54 10.37
N ILE A 117 13.77 16.01 11.16
CA ILE A 117 13.54 16.64 12.48
C ILE A 117 12.50 17.77 12.42
N LYS A 118 12.58 18.65 11.41
CA LYS A 118 11.61 19.73 11.20
C LYS A 118 10.18 19.20 11.00
N LEU A 119 10.05 18.09 10.27
CA LEU A 119 8.76 17.48 10.01
C LEU A 119 8.22 16.77 11.25
N GLN A 120 9.07 16.13 12.06
CA GLN A 120 8.67 15.55 13.34
C GLN A 120 8.15 16.63 14.30
N LYS A 121 8.82 17.78 14.41
CA LYS A 121 8.34 18.91 15.21
C LYS A 121 6.99 19.43 14.71
N ASN A 122 6.80 19.53 13.40
CA ASN A 122 5.51 19.93 12.81
C ASN A 122 4.41 18.89 13.10
N HIS A 123 4.73 17.61 13.07
CA HIS A 123 3.80 16.53 13.42
C HIS A 123 3.31 16.71 14.87
N ILE A 124 4.23 16.88 15.83
CA ILE A 124 3.89 17.13 17.23
C ILE A 124 3.02 18.36 17.37
N LYS A 125 3.36 19.47 16.69
CA LYS A 125 2.54 20.68 16.70
C LYS A 125 1.10 20.40 16.27
N LYS A 126 0.90 19.56 15.25
CA LYS A 126 -0.43 19.15 14.80
C LYS A 126 -1.13 18.26 15.83
N LEU A 127 -0.45 17.29 16.44
CA LEU A 127 -1.01 16.46 17.52
C LEU A 127 -1.46 17.31 18.72
N ILE A 128 -0.70 18.34 19.08
CA ILE A 128 -1.07 19.28 20.14
C ILE A 128 -2.34 20.07 19.78
N MET A 129 -2.47 20.48 18.51
CA MET A 129 -3.62 21.24 18.02
C MET A 129 -4.88 20.38 17.90
N THR A 130 -4.75 19.20 17.32
CA THR A 130 -5.90 18.30 17.04
C THR A 130 -6.32 17.49 18.25
N LYS A 131 -5.38 17.23 19.17
CA LYS A 131 -5.59 16.50 20.43
C LYS A 131 -6.36 15.16 20.22
N PRO A 132 -5.88 14.28 19.31
CA PRO A 132 -6.58 13.02 19.14
C PRO A 132 -6.69 12.29 20.46
N LYS A 133 -7.89 11.76 20.74
CA LYS A 133 -8.14 11.00 21.98
C LYS A 133 -7.46 9.63 21.94
N TYR A 134 -7.38 9.05 20.74
CA TYR A 134 -6.78 7.74 20.52
C TYR A 134 -5.73 7.84 19.40
N ILE A 135 -4.64 7.10 19.58
CA ILE A 135 -3.60 6.89 18.57
C ILE A 135 -3.49 5.39 18.32
N LEU A 136 -3.55 4.99 17.07
CA LEU A 136 -3.20 3.63 16.67
C LEU A 136 -1.68 3.52 16.58
N TYR A 137 -1.11 2.58 17.32
CA TYR A 137 0.33 2.37 17.45
C TYR A 137 0.66 0.90 17.20
N LYS A 138 1.73 0.62 16.45
CA LYS A 138 2.12 -0.74 16.14
C LYS A 138 3.23 -1.24 17.07
N SER A 139 3.05 -2.46 17.59
CA SER A 139 4.04 -3.17 18.40
C SER A 139 4.00 -4.67 18.06
N PRO A 140 5.11 -5.37 17.72
CA PRO A 140 6.45 -4.81 17.56
C PRO A 140 6.53 -3.86 16.37
N GLN A 141 7.48 -2.97 16.42
CA GLN A 141 7.61 -1.95 15.39
C GLN A 141 8.17 -2.53 14.10
N TYR A 142 7.64 -2.03 12.99
CA TYR A 142 8.12 -2.36 11.67
C TYR A 142 9.47 -1.68 11.40
N LYS A 143 10.41 -2.41 10.82
CA LYS A 143 11.71 -1.86 10.43
C LYS A 143 11.70 -1.46 8.96
N VAL A 144 12.04 -0.22 8.68
CA VAL A 144 12.30 0.29 7.33
C VAL A 144 13.77 0.65 7.25
N ASP A 145 14.50 0.10 6.29
CA ASP A 145 15.96 0.24 6.17
C ASP A 145 16.68 -0.11 7.50
N GLU A 146 16.27 -1.21 8.13
CA GLU A 146 16.81 -1.74 9.39
C GLU A 146 16.56 -0.86 10.64
N LEU A 147 15.98 0.33 10.47
CA LEU A 147 15.63 1.23 11.57
C LEU A 147 14.19 1.02 12.02
N GLU A 148 13.99 0.93 13.33
CA GLU A 148 12.64 0.93 13.91
C GLU A 148 11.98 2.31 13.80
N THR A 149 10.66 2.32 13.73
CA THR A 149 9.87 3.57 13.69
C THR A 149 10.18 4.47 14.88
N SER A 150 10.41 3.90 16.07
CA SER A 150 10.81 4.61 17.28
C SER A 150 12.16 5.34 17.16
N GLU A 151 13.11 4.74 16.45
CA GLU A 151 14.42 5.33 16.20
C GLU A 151 14.36 6.40 15.12
N ARG A 152 13.68 6.07 14.02
CA ARG A 152 13.48 6.98 12.88
C ARG A 152 12.70 8.23 13.26
N LEU A 153 11.65 8.08 14.06
CA LEU A 153 10.73 9.14 14.49
C LEU A 153 10.85 9.41 15.99
N LYS A 154 12.06 9.38 16.51
CA LYS A 154 12.36 9.45 17.94
C LYS A 154 11.64 10.59 18.66
N ILE A 155 11.55 11.77 18.06
CA ILE A 155 10.94 12.95 18.69
C ILE A 155 9.42 12.79 18.80
N VAL A 156 8.77 12.31 17.74
CA VAL A 156 7.31 12.05 17.75
C VAL A 156 6.99 10.88 18.66
N ASN A 157 7.76 9.80 18.57
CA ASN A 157 7.59 8.63 19.42
C ASN A 157 7.68 8.98 20.90
N SER A 158 8.72 9.74 21.30
CA SER A 158 8.88 10.18 22.67
C SER A 158 7.69 11.04 23.15
N TYR A 159 7.19 11.93 22.30
CA TYR A 159 6.00 12.72 22.61
C TYR A 159 4.76 11.83 22.82
N ILE A 160 4.51 10.87 21.94
CA ILE A 160 3.36 9.96 22.02
C ILE A 160 3.41 9.15 23.33
N ILE A 161 4.52 8.49 23.62
CA ILE A 161 4.67 7.65 24.81
C ILE A 161 4.57 8.49 26.12
N SER A 162 5.04 9.72 26.10
CA SER A 162 4.93 10.61 27.29
C SER A 162 3.51 11.14 27.52
N ASN A 163 2.67 11.20 26.51
CA ASN A 163 1.34 11.84 26.60
C ASN A 163 0.16 10.90 26.46
N TYR A 164 0.40 9.65 26.03
CA TYR A 164 -0.63 8.64 25.80
C TYR A 164 -0.26 7.37 26.53
N LYS A 165 -1.27 6.66 27.03
CA LYS A 165 -1.13 5.38 27.74
C LYS A 165 -1.78 4.26 26.95
N LEU A 166 -1.28 3.05 27.12
CA LEU A 166 -1.88 1.88 26.51
C LEU A 166 -3.34 1.74 26.96
N HIS A 167 -4.24 1.70 25.99
CA HIS A 167 -5.67 1.50 26.22
C HIS A 167 -6.09 0.07 25.88
N LYS A 168 -5.69 -0.44 24.72
CA LYS A 168 -5.96 -1.82 24.29
C LYS A 168 -4.88 -2.33 23.34
N LYS A 169 -4.63 -3.64 23.44
CA LYS A 169 -3.68 -4.35 22.58
C LYS A 169 -4.42 -5.32 21.67
N PHE A 170 -4.00 -5.34 20.42
CA PHE A 170 -4.36 -6.31 19.41
C PHE A 170 -3.09 -6.97 18.87
N ASP A 171 -3.23 -8.07 18.14
CA ASP A 171 -2.08 -8.74 17.51
C ASP A 171 -1.40 -7.80 16.52
N GLY A 172 -0.17 -7.39 16.84
CA GLY A 172 0.63 -6.46 16.04
C GLY A 172 0.28 -4.97 16.21
N TYR A 173 -0.77 -4.60 16.99
CA TYR A 173 -1.19 -3.21 17.17
C TYR A 173 -1.50 -2.88 18.63
N GLU A 174 -1.28 -1.63 18.98
CA GLU A 174 -1.69 -1.07 20.26
C GLU A 174 -2.53 0.20 20.02
N ILE A 175 -3.58 0.37 20.79
CA ILE A 175 -4.35 1.62 20.81
C ILE A 175 -3.95 2.36 22.08
N LEU A 176 -3.40 3.54 21.89
CA LEU A 176 -3.04 4.44 22.99
C LEU A 176 -4.14 5.47 23.19
N LYS A 177 -4.37 5.87 24.43
CA LYS A 177 -5.36 6.87 24.83
C LYS A 177 -4.67 8.00 25.60
N LYS A 178 -5.12 9.21 25.39
CA LYS A 178 -4.68 10.39 26.11
C LYS A 178 -5.21 10.41 27.52
#